data_aad3f6a7e7a0fd67724f6ecd2505b7d6
#
_entry.id   aad3f6a7e7a0fd67724f6ecd2505b7d6
#
_cell.length_a   1.000
_cell.length_b   1.000
_cell.length_c   1.000
_cell.angle_alpha   90.00
_cell.angle_beta   90.00
_cell.angle_gamma   90.00
#
_symmetry.space_group_name_H-M   'P 1'
#
loop_
_entity.id
_entity.type
_entity.pdbx_description
1 polymer ?
#
loop_
_entity_poly.entity_id
_entity_poly.type
_entity_poly.pdbx_seq_one_letter_code
_entity_poly.pdbx_strand_id
1 'polypeptide(L)'
;RLCSSAASDVYKRQHLNWSKKGPEPKIRSSEPEYDENELLGILSEDLKSAVDIKEIIARFVDGSRFEEFKPLYGSSLVCGWASVHGYQIGILGNNGPIYPESAEKGASFIQLCNKRDIPLIFLHNVTGFLVGKDFERQGIIKKGSQLINAVSNSMVPHLTFIVGASYGAGTYA
;
A
#
# COMPACT_ATOMS: atom_id res chain seq x y z
N ARG A 1 -9.87 9.89 -24.82
CA ARG A 1 -11.28 9.45 -24.65
C ARG A 1 -11.25 8.21 -23.78
N LEU A 2 -11.56 8.38 -22.51
CA LEU A 2 -11.89 7.28 -21.63
C LEU A 2 -13.26 6.74 -22.05
N CYS A 3 -13.27 5.69 -22.85
CA CYS A 3 -14.49 4.93 -23.09
C CYS A 3 -14.79 4.12 -21.83
N SER A 4 -15.58 4.65 -20.92
CA SER A 4 -16.21 3.83 -19.91
C SER A 4 -17.31 3.05 -20.63
N SER A 5 -17.09 1.77 -20.85
CA SER A 5 -18.15 0.90 -21.34
C SER A 5 -19.18 0.70 -20.23
N ALA A 6 -20.47 0.47 -20.59
CA ALA A 6 -21.50 0.16 -19.61
C ALA A 6 -21.10 -1.02 -18.71
N ALA A 7 -20.35 -2.00 -19.25
CA ALA A 7 -19.78 -3.10 -18.48
C ALA A 7 -18.77 -2.64 -17.41
N SER A 8 -17.92 -1.65 -17.73
CA SER A 8 -16.99 -1.06 -16.76
C SER A 8 -17.72 -0.33 -15.63
N ASP A 9 -18.83 0.34 -15.93
CA ASP A 9 -19.63 1.02 -14.91
C ASP A 9 -20.38 0.05 -14.02
N VAL A 10 -20.88 -1.06 -14.56
CA VAL A 10 -21.49 -2.14 -13.77
C VAL A 10 -20.46 -2.75 -12.83
N TYR A 11 -19.25 -3.01 -13.31
CA TYR A 11 -18.18 -3.57 -12.52
C TYR A 11 -17.77 -2.64 -11.37
N LYS A 12 -17.61 -1.34 -11.64
CA LYS A 12 -17.34 -0.33 -10.60
C LYS A 12 -18.45 -0.27 -9.55
N ARG A 13 -19.72 -0.33 -9.97
CA ARG A 13 -20.86 -0.32 -9.06
C ARG A 13 -20.93 -1.58 -8.19
N GLN A 14 -20.54 -2.74 -8.71
CA GLN A 14 -20.48 -3.96 -7.92
C GLN A 14 -19.48 -3.85 -6.76
N HIS A 15 -18.35 -3.18 -6.95
CA HIS A 15 -17.41 -2.90 -5.89
C HIS A 15 -17.93 -1.87 -4.87
N LEU A 16 -18.71 -0.90 -5.31
CA LEU A 16 -19.29 0.15 -4.45
C LEU A 16 -20.56 -0.31 -3.72
N ASN A 17 -21.28 -1.30 -4.25
CA ASN A 17 -22.47 -1.87 -3.64
C ASN A 17 -22.15 -3.04 -2.69
N TRP A 18 -20.97 -3.08 -2.18
CA TRP A 18 -20.58 -4.04 -1.16
C TRP A 18 -21.55 -3.97 0.03
N SER A 19 -21.92 -5.13 0.53
CA SER A 19 -23.04 -5.35 1.44
C SER A 19 -23.18 -4.27 2.52
N LYS A 20 -24.43 -3.88 2.77
CA LYS A 20 -24.82 -2.95 3.84
C LYS A 20 -24.48 -3.41 5.27
N LYS A 21 -23.89 -4.59 5.43
CA LYS A 21 -23.40 -5.17 6.68
C LYS A 21 -21.92 -5.48 6.52
N GLY A 22 -21.09 -4.43 6.45
CA GLY A 22 -19.66 -4.58 6.66
C GLY A 22 -19.36 -4.98 8.12
N PRO A 23 -18.15 -5.48 8.39
CA PRO A 23 -17.72 -5.71 9.76
C PRO A 23 -17.84 -4.40 10.56
N GLU A 24 -18.27 -4.49 11.82
CA GLU A 24 -18.28 -3.33 12.71
C GLU A 24 -16.83 -2.94 13.08
N PRO A 25 -16.57 -1.62 13.29
CA PRO A 25 -15.26 -1.18 13.73
C PRO A 25 -14.91 -1.83 15.08
N LYS A 26 -13.69 -2.36 15.18
CA LYS A 26 -13.22 -3.06 16.39
C LYS A 26 -12.63 -2.13 17.44
N ILE A 27 -12.28 -0.92 17.04
CA ILE A 27 -11.56 0.06 17.86
C ILE A 27 -12.36 1.38 17.81
N ARG A 28 -12.25 2.17 18.87
CA ARG A 28 -12.82 3.53 18.87
C ARG A 28 -12.01 4.39 17.89
N SER A 29 -12.69 4.97 16.92
CA SER A 29 -12.09 5.92 16.00
C SER A 29 -11.64 7.20 16.73
N SER A 30 -10.56 7.77 16.27
CA SER A 30 -10.07 9.09 16.68
C SER A 30 -9.58 9.84 15.44
N GLU A 31 -9.78 11.16 15.43
CA GLU A 31 -9.26 11.98 14.35
C GLU A 31 -7.73 11.90 14.29
N PRO A 32 -7.11 12.00 13.08
CA PRO A 32 -5.67 12.16 12.95
C PRO A 32 -5.16 13.38 13.73
N GLU A 33 -3.94 13.34 14.23
CA GLU A 33 -3.30 14.46 14.93
C GLU A 33 -2.82 15.55 13.95
N TYR A 34 -2.62 15.20 12.67
CA TYR A 34 -2.19 16.10 11.59
C TYR A 34 -3.35 16.44 10.67
N ASP A 35 -3.38 17.67 10.16
CA ASP A 35 -4.43 18.15 9.26
C ASP A 35 -4.35 17.44 7.90
N GLU A 36 -5.48 16.88 7.46
CA GLU A 36 -5.61 16.22 6.16
C GLU A 36 -5.35 17.16 4.97
N ASN A 37 -5.61 18.45 5.12
CA ASN A 37 -5.36 19.45 4.07
C ASN A 37 -3.87 19.62 3.76
N GLU A 38 -2.98 19.26 4.68
CA GLU A 38 -1.54 19.27 4.45
C GLU A 38 -1.10 18.24 3.41
N LEU A 39 -1.91 17.20 3.13
CA LEU A 39 -1.63 16.21 2.08
C LEU A 39 -1.36 16.86 0.72
N LEU A 40 -2.02 17.97 0.42
CA LEU A 40 -1.82 18.71 -0.83
C LEU A 40 -0.42 19.34 -0.95
N GLY A 41 0.25 19.59 0.17
CA GLY A 41 1.58 20.19 0.22
C GLY A 41 2.73 19.19 0.39
N ILE A 42 2.43 17.93 0.73
CA ILE A 42 3.47 16.90 0.98
C ILE A 42 4.08 16.41 -0.33
N LEU A 43 3.28 16.27 -1.36
CA LEU A 43 3.74 15.86 -2.68
C LEU A 43 4.34 17.08 -3.39
N SER A 44 5.66 17.04 -3.61
CA SER A 44 6.34 18.05 -4.41
C SER A 44 5.92 17.95 -5.88
N GLU A 45 5.84 19.08 -6.60
CA GLU A 45 5.72 19.10 -8.06
C GLU A 45 6.94 18.45 -8.74
N ASP A 46 8.10 18.45 -8.05
CA ASP A 46 9.28 17.72 -8.49
C ASP A 46 9.19 16.26 -8.06
N LEU A 47 8.88 15.38 -9.03
CA LEU A 47 8.82 13.93 -8.85
C LEU A 47 10.14 13.29 -8.38
N LYS A 48 11.24 14.03 -8.37
CA LYS A 48 12.55 13.60 -7.84
C LYS A 48 12.67 13.84 -6.34
N SER A 49 11.80 14.62 -5.77
CA SER A 49 11.77 14.89 -4.34
C SER A 49 11.29 13.65 -3.60
N ALA A 50 12.11 13.17 -2.67
CA ALA A 50 11.73 12.02 -1.83
C ALA A 50 10.63 12.46 -0.86
N VAL A 51 9.49 11.79 -0.92
CA VAL A 51 8.39 11.96 0.04
C VAL A 51 8.42 10.77 0.98
N ASP A 52 8.44 11.01 2.28
CA ASP A 52 8.26 9.94 3.25
C ASP A 52 6.77 9.54 3.28
N ILE A 53 6.49 8.32 2.87
CA ILE A 53 5.12 7.78 2.85
C ILE A 53 4.47 7.80 4.25
N LYS A 54 5.24 7.82 5.31
CA LYS A 54 4.75 7.90 6.69
C LYS A 54 4.05 9.24 6.97
N GLU A 55 4.50 10.31 6.32
CA GLU A 55 3.84 11.62 6.41
C GLU A 55 2.41 11.56 5.86
N ILE A 56 2.22 10.80 4.77
CA ILE A 56 0.88 10.59 4.21
C ILE A 56 0.06 9.73 5.17
N ILE A 57 0.64 8.61 5.65
CA ILE A 57 -0.05 7.69 6.57
C ILE A 57 -0.55 8.42 7.81
N ALA A 58 0.29 9.24 8.42
CA ALA A 58 -0.03 9.96 9.66
C ALA A 58 -1.25 10.90 9.54
N ARG A 59 -1.62 11.31 8.31
CA ARG A 59 -2.72 12.26 8.07
C ARG A 59 -4.07 11.63 7.76
N PHE A 60 -4.15 10.30 7.69
CA PHE A 60 -5.44 9.63 7.46
C PHE A 60 -5.74 8.48 8.42
N VAL A 61 -4.77 8.03 9.22
CA VAL A 61 -4.99 6.96 10.19
C VAL A 61 -5.44 7.50 11.54
N ASP A 62 -6.23 6.73 12.26
CA ASP A 62 -6.78 7.09 13.57
C ASP A 62 -5.66 7.48 14.55
N GLY A 63 -5.75 8.73 15.09
CA GLY A 63 -4.78 9.27 16.04
C GLY A 63 -3.34 9.26 15.53
N SER A 64 -3.14 9.28 14.21
CA SER A 64 -1.82 9.22 13.55
C SER A 64 -0.95 8.04 14.01
N ARG A 65 -1.58 6.95 14.46
CA ARG A 65 -0.90 5.78 15.02
C ARG A 65 -0.63 4.75 13.95
N PHE A 66 0.66 4.46 13.77
CA PHE A 66 1.13 3.47 12.80
C PHE A 66 2.17 2.56 13.44
N GLU A 67 1.91 1.25 13.46
CA GLU A 67 2.83 0.24 13.96
C GLU A 67 3.61 -0.37 12.80
N GLU A 68 4.85 0.09 12.61
CA GLU A 68 5.68 -0.37 11.50
C GLU A 68 6.21 -1.80 11.71
N PHE A 69 6.02 -2.63 10.69
CA PHE A 69 6.55 -3.98 10.61
C PHE A 69 7.98 -3.96 10.07
N LYS A 70 8.93 -4.50 10.83
CA LYS A 70 10.36 -4.60 10.47
C LYS A 70 10.95 -3.28 9.93
N PRO A 71 10.97 -2.19 10.71
CA PRO A 71 11.40 -0.87 10.24
C PRO A 71 12.85 -0.83 9.74
N LEU A 72 13.73 -1.69 10.29
CA LEU A 72 15.15 -1.75 9.92
C LEU A 72 15.45 -2.67 8.73
N TYR A 73 14.44 -3.35 8.16
CA TYR A 73 14.59 -4.26 7.04
C TYR A 73 13.76 -3.81 5.85
N GLY A 74 14.36 -3.73 4.66
CA GLY A 74 13.66 -3.33 3.44
C GLY A 74 13.01 -1.95 3.56
N SER A 75 13.77 -0.93 3.97
CA SER A 75 13.28 0.42 4.32
C SER A 75 12.61 1.18 3.17
N SER A 76 12.86 0.79 1.90
CA SER A 76 12.19 1.39 0.75
C SER A 76 10.73 0.97 0.60
N LEU A 77 10.26 0.00 1.39
CA LEU A 77 8.86 -0.37 1.51
C LEU A 77 8.45 -0.30 2.98
N VAL A 78 7.59 0.64 3.30
CA VAL A 78 6.99 0.78 4.62
C VAL A 78 5.80 -0.17 4.69
N CYS A 79 5.79 -1.06 5.68
CA CYS A 79 4.68 -1.97 5.96
C CYS A 79 4.29 -1.79 7.42
N GLY A 80 3.01 -1.80 7.74
CA GLY A 80 2.58 -1.72 9.13
C GLY A 80 1.08 -1.75 9.30
N TRP A 81 0.65 -1.76 10.55
CA TRP A 81 -0.75 -1.79 10.92
C TRP A 81 -1.20 -0.43 11.45
N ALA A 82 -2.44 -0.09 11.12
CA ALA A 82 -3.11 1.10 11.61
C ALA A 82 -4.62 0.83 11.74
N SER A 83 -5.36 1.84 12.15
CA SER A 83 -6.82 1.85 12.04
C SER A 83 -7.29 3.09 11.28
N VAL A 84 -8.39 2.96 10.58
CA VAL A 84 -9.10 4.06 9.91
C VAL A 84 -10.58 3.94 10.25
N HIS A 85 -11.15 4.96 10.86
CA HIS A 85 -12.50 4.95 11.40
C HIS A 85 -12.80 3.73 12.29
N GLY A 86 -11.81 3.28 13.06
CA GLY A 86 -11.88 2.10 13.92
C GLY A 86 -11.73 0.75 13.22
N TYR A 87 -11.54 0.71 11.91
CA TYR A 87 -11.26 -0.51 11.17
C TYR A 87 -9.77 -0.77 11.10
N GLN A 88 -9.35 -1.95 11.53
CA GLN A 88 -7.95 -2.37 11.42
C GLN A 88 -7.58 -2.62 9.96
N ILE A 89 -6.46 -2.06 9.54
CA ILE A 89 -5.91 -2.20 8.19
C ILE A 89 -4.42 -2.47 8.22
N GLY A 90 -3.93 -3.18 7.20
CA GLY A 90 -2.52 -3.26 6.88
C GLY A 90 -2.18 -2.27 5.77
N ILE A 91 -1.12 -1.51 5.93
CA ILE A 91 -0.68 -0.52 4.95
C ILE A 91 0.68 -0.93 4.40
N LEU A 92 0.82 -0.88 3.06
CA LEU A 92 2.09 -0.98 2.35
C LEU A 92 2.30 0.29 1.54
N GLY A 93 3.40 0.98 1.76
CA GLY A 93 3.71 2.23 1.07
C GLY A 93 5.14 2.28 0.57
N ASN A 94 5.36 2.77 -0.64
CA ASN A 94 6.67 2.85 -1.25
C ASN A 94 7.40 4.14 -0.86
N ASN A 95 8.63 3.99 -0.34
CA ASN A 95 9.60 5.07 -0.11
C ASN A 95 10.75 5.02 -1.13
N GLY A 96 10.49 4.50 -2.34
CA GLY A 96 11.48 4.36 -3.38
C GLY A 96 11.34 3.09 -4.19
N PRO A 97 12.40 2.68 -4.92
CA PRO A 97 12.39 1.46 -5.71
C PRO A 97 12.22 0.20 -4.87
N ILE A 98 11.70 -0.85 -5.48
CA ILE A 98 11.54 -2.15 -4.81
C ILE A 98 12.86 -2.92 -4.88
N TYR A 99 13.49 -3.08 -3.72
CA TYR A 99 14.68 -3.91 -3.51
C TYR A 99 14.28 -5.35 -3.17
N PRO A 100 15.22 -6.31 -3.26
CA PRO A 100 14.95 -7.71 -2.89
C PRO A 100 14.40 -7.86 -1.47
N GLU A 101 14.98 -7.14 -0.50
CA GLU A 101 14.55 -7.16 0.90
C GLU A 101 13.15 -6.56 1.08
N SER A 102 12.86 -5.50 0.33
CA SER A 102 11.55 -4.84 0.36
C SER A 102 10.45 -5.76 -0.19
N ALA A 103 10.74 -6.48 -1.28
CA ALA A 103 9.81 -7.47 -1.83
C ALA A 103 9.54 -8.60 -0.84
N GLU A 104 10.57 -9.11 -0.17
CA GLU A 104 10.43 -10.16 0.84
C GLU A 104 9.65 -9.68 2.08
N LYS A 105 9.92 -8.45 2.55
CA LYS A 105 9.17 -7.79 3.64
C LYS A 105 7.70 -7.68 3.29
N GLY A 106 7.39 -7.15 2.10
CA GLY A 106 6.02 -6.99 1.61
C GLY A 106 5.28 -8.31 1.51
N ALA A 107 5.90 -9.34 0.92
CA ALA A 107 5.30 -10.67 0.82
C ALA A 107 4.97 -11.26 2.19
N SER A 108 5.91 -11.17 3.13
CA SER A 108 5.70 -11.64 4.50
C SER A 108 4.58 -10.89 5.21
N PHE A 109 4.50 -9.57 5.03
CA PHE A 109 3.48 -8.73 5.65
C PHE A 109 2.08 -9.04 5.10
N ILE A 110 1.93 -9.17 3.77
CA ILE A 110 0.67 -9.54 3.12
C ILE A 110 0.17 -10.89 3.65
N GLN A 111 1.05 -11.90 3.77
CA GLN A 111 0.69 -13.19 4.32
C GLN A 111 0.21 -13.11 5.77
N LEU A 112 0.83 -12.26 6.60
CA LEU A 112 0.39 -12.03 7.98
C LEU A 112 -0.99 -11.36 8.03
N CYS A 113 -1.25 -10.37 7.17
CA CYS A 113 -2.57 -9.72 7.08
C CYS A 113 -3.65 -10.70 6.62
N ASN A 114 -3.35 -11.53 5.61
CA ASN A 114 -4.26 -12.59 5.17
C ASN A 114 -4.61 -13.57 6.30
N LYS A 115 -3.60 -14.01 7.07
CA LYS A 115 -3.82 -14.93 8.19
C LYS A 115 -4.70 -14.35 9.30
N ARG A 116 -4.78 -13.03 9.39
CA ARG A 116 -5.54 -12.30 10.42
C ARG A 116 -6.82 -11.66 9.89
N ASP A 117 -7.18 -11.90 8.63
CA ASP A 117 -8.31 -11.26 7.94
C ASP A 117 -8.28 -9.71 8.02
N ILE A 118 -7.08 -9.13 7.89
CA ILE A 118 -6.86 -7.69 7.92
C ILE A 118 -6.83 -7.18 6.48
N PRO A 119 -7.74 -6.28 6.07
CA PRO A 119 -7.72 -5.62 4.76
C PRO A 119 -6.43 -4.86 4.51
N LEU A 120 -6.05 -4.72 3.24
CA LEU A 120 -4.80 -4.07 2.83
C LEU A 120 -5.05 -2.76 2.09
N ILE A 121 -4.21 -1.77 2.37
CA ILE A 121 -4.10 -0.53 1.60
C ILE A 121 -2.69 -0.44 1.03
N PHE A 122 -2.60 -0.26 -0.28
CA PHE A 122 -1.36 -0.01 -1.00
C PHE A 122 -1.27 1.48 -1.34
N LEU A 123 -0.19 2.13 -0.94
CA LEU A 123 0.12 3.51 -1.27
C LEU A 123 1.27 3.52 -2.27
N HIS A 124 0.94 3.72 -3.54
CA HIS A 124 1.92 3.68 -4.61
C HIS A 124 2.65 5.03 -4.75
N ASN A 125 3.94 4.99 -4.49
CA ASN A 125 4.93 5.98 -4.87
C ASN A 125 6.17 5.22 -5.36
N VAL A 126 6.00 4.45 -6.45
CA VAL A 126 6.98 3.48 -6.93
C VAL A 126 7.53 3.87 -8.29
N THR A 127 8.85 3.88 -8.41
CA THR A 127 9.57 4.09 -9.67
C THR A 127 9.84 2.78 -10.41
N GLY A 128 9.60 1.63 -9.78
CA GLY A 128 9.74 0.27 -10.34
C GLY A 128 10.60 -0.63 -9.47
N PHE A 129 10.77 -1.86 -9.96
CA PHE A 129 11.79 -2.76 -9.42
C PHE A 129 13.17 -2.34 -9.87
N LEU A 130 14.17 -2.49 -9.00
CA LEU A 130 15.56 -2.32 -9.42
C LEU A 130 15.97 -3.44 -10.36
N VAL A 131 16.65 -3.06 -11.42
CA VAL A 131 17.19 -3.96 -12.45
C VAL A 131 18.71 -3.87 -12.48
N GLY A 132 19.36 -4.96 -12.86
CA GLY A 132 20.81 -5.02 -13.02
C GLY A 132 21.42 -6.29 -12.44
N LYS A 133 22.59 -6.68 -12.94
CA LYS A 133 23.27 -7.93 -12.59
C LYS A 133 23.42 -8.16 -11.08
N ASP A 134 23.71 -7.11 -10.33
CA ASP A 134 23.94 -7.22 -8.89
C ASP A 134 22.64 -7.51 -8.13
N PHE A 135 21.52 -6.87 -8.53
CA PHE A 135 20.21 -7.13 -7.95
C PHE A 135 19.65 -8.49 -8.38
N GLU A 136 19.94 -8.93 -9.61
CA GLU A 136 19.58 -10.27 -10.07
C GLU A 136 20.31 -11.34 -9.25
N ARG A 137 21.61 -11.15 -8.97
CA ARG A 137 22.40 -12.04 -8.09
C ARG A 137 21.89 -12.04 -6.65
N GLN A 138 21.37 -10.93 -6.15
CA GLN A 138 20.73 -10.83 -4.84
C GLN A 138 19.33 -11.45 -4.81
N GLY A 139 18.82 -11.91 -5.95
CA GLY A 139 17.58 -12.66 -6.06
C GLY A 139 16.34 -11.79 -6.22
N ILE A 140 16.44 -10.60 -6.82
CA ILE A 140 15.29 -9.71 -7.05
C ILE A 140 14.16 -10.41 -7.81
N ILE A 141 14.48 -11.26 -8.78
CA ILE A 141 13.47 -11.99 -9.57
C ILE A 141 12.70 -12.95 -8.67
N LYS A 142 13.40 -13.73 -7.84
CA LYS A 142 12.78 -14.69 -6.92
C LYS A 142 11.97 -13.99 -5.84
N LYS A 143 12.51 -12.96 -5.22
CA LYS A 143 11.84 -12.20 -4.15
C LYS A 143 10.69 -11.35 -4.69
N GLY A 144 10.86 -10.77 -5.88
CA GLY A 144 9.79 -10.07 -6.60
C GLY A 144 8.62 -10.99 -6.95
N SER A 145 8.91 -12.20 -7.44
CA SER A 145 7.86 -13.19 -7.71
C SER A 145 7.13 -13.64 -6.44
N GLN A 146 7.80 -13.68 -5.29
CA GLN A 146 7.14 -13.95 -4.01
C GLN A 146 6.15 -12.84 -3.62
N LEU A 147 6.53 -11.57 -3.85
CA LEU A 147 5.63 -10.44 -3.60
C LEU A 147 4.39 -10.51 -4.51
N ILE A 148 4.60 -10.68 -5.81
CA ILE A 148 3.51 -10.83 -6.80
C ILE A 148 2.59 -12.01 -6.42
N ASN A 149 3.18 -13.13 -6.02
CA ASN A 149 2.43 -14.30 -5.57
C ASN A 149 1.62 -14.00 -4.30
N ALA A 150 2.18 -13.29 -3.34
CA ALA A 150 1.48 -12.91 -2.11
C ALA A 150 0.30 -11.97 -2.39
N VAL A 151 0.46 -11.01 -3.31
CA VAL A 151 -0.61 -10.09 -3.73
C VAL A 151 -1.71 -10.85 -4.47
N SER A 152 -1.34 -11.64 -5.50
CA SER A 152 -2.32 -12.32 -6.36
C SER A 152 -3.10 -13.43 -5.66
N ASN A 153 -2.55 -14.03 -4.61
CA ASN A 153 -3.23 -15.02 -3.78
C ASN A 153 -3.83 -14.44 -2.49
N SER A 154 -3.81 -13.11 -2.34
CA SER A 154 -4.43 -12.47 -1.19
C SER A 154 -5.94 -12.64 -1.23
N MET A 155 -6.51 -13.09 -0.12
CA MET A 155 -7.96 -13.30 0.04
C MET A 155 -8.64 -12.14 0.77
N VAL A 156 -7.85 -11.26 1.40
CA VAL A 156 -8.41 -10.07 2.06
C VAL A 156 -8.66 -8.95 1.04
N PRO A 157 -9.68 -8.11 1.28
CA PRO A 157 -9.90 -6.93 0.45
C PRO A 157 -8.66 -6.04 0.42
N HIS A 158 -8.35 -5.50 -0.75
CA HIS A 158 -7.28 -4.53 -0.88
C HIS A 158 -7.66 -3.37 -1.78
N LEU A 159 -7.17 -2.20 -1.44
CA LEU A 159 -7.32 -0.96 -2.19
C LEU A 159 -5.95 -0.39 -2.50
N THR A 160 -5.80 0.17 -3.69
CA THR A 160 -4.56 0.83 -4.11
C THR A 160 -4.82 2.30 -4.39
N PHE A 161 -3.99 3.15 -3.77
CA PHE A 161 -3.98 4.59 -4.02
C PHE A 161 -2.63 4.97 -4.62
N ILE A 162 -2.68 5.64 -5.76
CA ILE A 162 -1.49 6.24 -6.35
C ILE A 162 -1.32 7.62 -5.71
N VAL A 163 -0.36 7.74 -4.81
CA VAL A 163 -0.09 8.97 -4.04
C VAL A 163 1.07 9.78 -4.62
N GLY A 164 1.77 9.24 -5.60
CA GLY A 164 2.87 9.88 -6.31
C GLY A 164 3.05 9.21 -7.66
N ALA A 165 4.21 8.62 -7.89
CA ALA A 165 4.54 7.91 -9.12
C ALA A 165 4.13 6.44 -9.05
N SER A 166 3.73 5.86 -10.19
CA SER A 166 3.52 4.42 -10.33
C SER A 166 3.95 3.99 -11.72
N TYR A 167 5.18 3.48 -11.85
CA TYR A 167 5.79 3.15 -13.13
C TYR A 167 6.24 1.69 -13.20
N GLY A 168 6.30 1.18 -14.44
CA GLY A 168 6.88 -0.12 -14.77
C GLY A 168 6.19 -1.31 -14.11
N ALA A 169 6.94 -2.37 -13.89
CA ALA A 169 6.44 -3.62 -13.32
C ALA A 169 5.96 -3.47 -11.86
N GLY A 170 6.43 -2.46 -11.12
CA GLY A 170 5.99 -2.16 -9.77
C GLY A 170 4.50 -1.80 -9.66
N THR A 171 3.89 -1.35 -10.76
CA THR A 171 2.45 -1.06 -10.83
C THR A 171 1.59 -2.33 -10.75
N TYR A 172 2.13 -3.46 -11.17
CA TYR A 172 1.40 -4.74 -11.28
C TYR A 172 1.78 -5.74 -10.17
N ALA A 173 2.73 -5.38 -9.31
CA ALA A 173 3.24 -6.25 -8.25
C ALA A 173 2.44 -6.18 -6.95
#